data_a3ead3678e5ada9ddbbea00c61420f26
#
_entry.id   a3ead3678e5ada9ddbbea00c61420f26
#
_cell.length_a   1.000
_cell.length_b   1.000
_cell.length_c   1.000
_cell.angle_alpha   90.00
_cell.angle_beta   90.00
_cell.angle_gamma   90.00
#
_symmetry.space_group_name_H-M   'P 1'
#
loop_
_entity.id
_entity.type
_entity.pdbx_description
1 polymer ?
#
loop_
_entity_poly.entity_id
_entity_poly.type
_entity_poly.pdbx_seq_one_letter_code
_entity_poly.pdbx_strand_id
1 'polypeptide(L)'
;MKKILTLCLSSLLLAGCASSEGQSPFKSYFSCDIPAASHYPIIESTSDLLVNMRKLGVDAERKNVVAAQWAQQTTDASEKAKIESCSSEIRQASIDIVQPQVSRVQSVTTDSAQLAALNDLHKKWLAYMNSITLKGTDTSLAKAFNNAANNLDKM
;
A
#
# COMPACT_ATOMS: atom_id res chain seq x y z
N MET A 1 31.65 18.28 -76.68
CA MET A 1 31.85 17.28 -75.62
C MET A 1 31.02 17.76 -74.43
N LYS A 2 29.83 17.20 -74.26
CA LYS A 2 28.84 17.66 -73.30
C LYS A 2 28.93 16.75 -72.08
N LYS A 3 29.19 17.31 -70.90
CA LYS A 3 29.11 16.59 -69.63
C LYS A 3 27.78 16.94 -68.98
N ILE A 4 26.91 15.97 -68.84
CA ILE A 4 25.65 16.04 -68.15
C ILE A 4 25.92 15.82 -66.68
N LEU A 5 25.59 16.80 -65.87
CA LEU A 5 25.69 16.76 -64.41
C LEU A 5 24.34 16.30 -63.89
N THR A 6 24.26 15.10 -63.40
CA THR A 6 23.07 14.54 -62.80
C THR A 6 23.01 14.98 -61.33
N LEU A 7 22.07 15.85 -60.98
CA LEU A 7 21.80 16.27 -59.61
C LEU A 7 20.91 15.22 -58.94
N CYS A 8 21.51 14.49 -57.99
CA CYS A 8 20.70 13.67 -57.06
C CYS A 8 20.09 14.54 -56.01
N LEU A 9 18.78 14.74 -56.06
CA LEU A 9 17.98 15.31 -54.97
C LEU A 9 17.84 14.27 -53.88
N SER A 10 18.58 14.46 -52.82
CA SER A 10 18.41 13.67 -51.60
C SER A 10 17.22 14.24 -50.80
N SER A 11 16.06 13.64 -50.92
CA SER A 11 14.89 13.93 -50.07
C SER A 11 15.19 13.42 -48.64
N LEU A 12 15.51 14.34 -47.77
CA LEU A 12 15.52 14.15 -46.33
C LEU A 12 14.08 13.87 -45.85
N LEU A 13 13.78 12.60 -45.64
CA LEU A 13 12.66 12.17 -44.88
C LEU A 13 12.93 12.53 -43.38
N LEU A 14 12.41 13.64 -42.95
CA LEU A 14 12.22 13.94 -41.53
C LEU A 14 11.20 12.91 -41.01
N ALA A 15 11.74 11.78 -40.54
CA ALA A 15 11.00 10.91 -39.67
C ALA A 15 10.63 11.71 -38.41
N GLY A 16 9.40 12.17 -38.38
CA GLY A 16 8.82 12.76 -37.16
C GLY A 16 9.01 11.77 -36.02
N CYS A 17 9.80 12.16 -35.04
CA CYS A 17 9.71 11.55 -33.73
C CYS A 17 8.28 11.77 -33.25
N ALA A 18 7.42 10.78 -33.48
CA ALA A 18 6.22 10.67 -32.69
C ALA A 18 6.70 10.62 -31.23
N SER A 19 6.46 11.71 -30.53
CA SER A 19 6.58 11.74 -29.10
C SER A 19 5.63 10.66 -28.58
N SER A 20 6.19 9.47 -28.40
CA SER A 20 5.59 8.50 -27.51
C SER A 20 5.46 9.24 -26.18
N GLU A 21 4.23 9.58 -25.82
CA GLU A 21 3.89 10.00 -24.47
C GLU A 21 4.60 9.04 -23.53
N GLY A 22 5.64 9.54 -22.88
CA GLY A 22 6.55 8.73 -22.13
C GLY A 22 5.79 8.06 -20.99
N GLN A 23 5.44 6.81 -21.19
CA GLN A 23 5.11 5.96 -20.07
C GLN A 23 6.35 5.96 -19.19
N SER A 24 6.27 6.68 -18.07
CA SER A 24 7.33 6.68 -17.08
C SER A 24 7.70 5.22 -16.82
N PRO A 25 8.98 4.82 -16.95
CA PRO A 25 9.43 3.44 -16.73
C PRO A 25 9.03 2.94 -15.33
N PHE A 26 8.65 3.84 -14.46
CA PHE A 26 8.20 3.56 -13.09
C PHE A 26 6.72 3.12 -13.00
N LYS A 27 5.86 3.39 -13.98
CA LYS A 27 4.45 2.93 -13.96
C LYS A 27 4.29 1.42 -13.85
N SER A 28 5.31 0.65 -14.22
CA SER A 28 5.29 -0.81 -14.15
C SER A 28 5.55 -1.39 -12.75
N TYR A 29 6.03 -0.60 -11.80
CA TYR A 29 6.43 -1.09 -10.46
C TYR A 29 5.49 -0.67 -9.33
N PHE A 30 4.68 0.35 -9.52
CA PHE A 30 3.67 0.76 -8.55
C PHE A 30 2.32 0.22 -8.98
N SER A 31 1.88 -0.83 -8.31
CA SER A 31 0.52 -1.33 -8.41
C SER A 31 -0.27 -0.86 -7.20
N CYS A 32 -1.43 -0.25 -7.45
CA CYS A 32 -2.38 0.07 -6.39
C CYS A 32 -3.21 -1.17 -6.06
N ASP A 33 -2.52 -2.21 -5.57
CA ASP A 33 -3.18 -3.46 -5.18
C ASP A 33 -3.83 -3.28 -3.81
N ILE A 34 -5.09 -2.89 -3.84
CA ILE A 34 -5.92 -2.79 -2.65
C ILE A 34 -6.23 -4.21 -2.16
N PRO A 35 -6.03 -4.52 -0.87
CA PRO A 35 -6.34 -5.83 -0.33
C PRO A 35 -7.83 -6.13 -0.47
N ALA A 36 -8.17 -7.30 -1.02
CA ALA A 36 -9.56 -7.71 -1.19
C ALA A 36 -10.02 -8.55 0.01
N ALA A 37 -11.18 -8.22 0.58
CA ALA A 37 -11.76 -8.93 1.72
C ALA A 37 -11.96 -10.43 1.46
N SER A 38 -12.19 -10.83 0.20
CA SER A 38 -12.32 -12.24 -0.20
C SER A 38 -11.08 -13.10 0.08
N HIS A 39 -9.91 -12.48 0.23
CA HIS A 39 -8.66 -13.18 0.57
C HIS A 39 -8.46 -13.35 2.09
N TYR A 40 -9.37 -12.83 2.89
CA TYR A 40 -9.30 -12.84 4.35
C TYR A 40 -10.61 -13.42 4.90
N PRO A 41 -10.71 -14.75 5.01
CA PRO A 41 -11.93 -15.40 5.50
C PRO A 41 -12.28 -14.93 6.92
N ILE A 42 -13.56 -15.08 7.27
CA ILE A 42 -14.01 -14.84 8.66
C ILE A 42 -13.27 -15.82 9.56
N ILE A 43 -12.69 -15.29 10.62
CA ILE A 43 -11.90 -16.02 11.60
C ILE A 43 -12.58 -15.96 12.97
N GLU A 44 -12.32 -16.97 13.80
CA GLU A 44 -12.85 -17.06 15.16
C GLU A 44 -11.75 -17.17 16.22
N SER A 45 -10.48 -17.27 15.76
CA SER A 45 -9.34 -17.37 16.66
C SER A 45 -8.56 -16.06 16.77
N THR A 46 -8.10 -15.79 17.98
CA THR A 46 -7.18 -14.67 18.26
C THR A 46 -5.88 -14.79 17.46
N SER A 47 -5.36 -16.01 17.32
CA SER A 47 -4.12 -16.28 16.57
C SER A 47 -4.25 -15.88 15.09
N ASP A 48 -5.35 -16.29 14.44
CA ASP A 48 -5.58 -15.93 13.03
C ASP A 48 -5.78 -14.41 12.86
N LEU A 49 -6.47 -13.77 13.82
CA LEU A 49 -6.60 -12.32 13.85
C LEU A 49 -5.23 -11.64 13.91
N LEU A 50 -4.35 -12.08 14.81
CA LEU A 50 -2.99 -11.54 14.92
C LEU A 50 -2.18 -11.70 13.64
N VAL A 51 -2.29 -12.85 12.97
CA VAL A 51 -1.63 -13.11 11.67
C VAL A 51 -2.14 -12.12 10.63
N ASN A 52 -3.45 -11.94 10.52
CA ASN A 52 -4.05 -11.03 9.53
C ASN A 52 -3.69 -9.56 9.81
N MET A 53 -3.75 -9.12 11.07
CA MET A 53 -3.36 -7.75 11.46
C MET A 53 -1.89 -7.47 11.13
N ARG A 54 -0.98 -8.40 11.46
CA ARG A 54 0.46 -8.27 11.14
C ARG A 54 0.69 -8.23 9.64
N LYS A 55 0.08 -9.16 8.88
CA LYS A 55 0.22 -9.24 7.42
C LYS A 55 -0.26 -7.98 6.74
N LEU A 56 -1.46 -7.49 7.07
CA LEU A 56 -2.04 -6.28 6.48
C LEU A 56 -1.26 -5.03 6.86
N GLY A 57 -0.78 -4.93 8.10
CA GLY A 57 0.05 -3.81 8.54
C GLY A 57 1.37 -3.72 7.79
N VAL A 58 2.10 -4.84 7.72
CA VAL A 58 3.38 -4.92 6.98
C VAL A 58 3.20 -4.67 5.49
N ASP A 59 2.12 -5.20 4.89
CA ASP A 59 1.85 -4.99 3.46
C ASP A 59 1.52 -3.53 3.15
N ALA A 60 0.69 -2.89 3.98
CA ALA A 60 0.37 -1.47 3.86
C ALA A 60 1.61 -0.59 4.02
N GLU A 61 2.47 -0.87 5.01
CA GLU A 61 3.72 -0.14 5.24
C GLU A 61 4.68 -0.28 4.05
N ARG A 62 4.90 -1.50 3.55
CA ARG A 62 5.74 -1.77 2.39
C ARG A 62 5.25 -1.04 1.14
N LYS A 63 3.97 -1.12 0.83
CA LYS A 63 3.37 -0.43 -0.31
C LYS A 63 3.47 1.09 -0.16
N ASN A 64 3.32 1.59 1.06
CA ASN A 64 3.46 3.00 1.34
C ASN A 64 4.90 3.51 1.15
N VAL A 65 5.92 2.74 1.51
CA VAL A 65 7.33 3.09 1.24
C VAL A 65 7.57 3.22 -0.27
N VAL A 66 7.07 2.28 -1.06
CA VAL A 66 7.15 2.35 -2.53
C VAL A 66 6.40 3.59 -3.05
N ALA A 67 5.17 3.83 -2.58
CA ALA A 67 4.39 5.01 -2.95
C ALA A 67 5.12 6.32 -2.62
N ALA A 68 5.76 6.41 -1.46
CA ALA A 68 6.54 7.58 -1.05
C ALA A 68 7.73 7.85 -1.98
N GLN A 69 8.46 6.81 -2.38
CA GLN A 69 9.55 6.93 -3.35
C GLN A 69 9.06 7.48 -4.69
N TRP A 70 7.91 7.02 -5.16
CA TRP A 70 7.30 7.50 -6.41
C TRP A 70 6.85 8.94 -6.31
N ALA A 71 6.17 9.30 -5.22
CA ALA A 71 5.73 10.66 -4.99
C ALA A 71 6.90 11.67 -4.94
N GLN A 72 8.10 11.22 -4.55
CA GLN A 72 9.31 12.04 -4.58
C GLN A 72 9.90 12.21 -6.00
N GLN A 73 9.71 11.23 -6.88
CA GLN A 73 10.27 11.24 -8.22
C GLN A 73 9.38 11.93 -9.25
N THR A 74 8.07 11.98 -9.04
CA THR A 74 7.16 12.68 -9.95
C THR A 74 7.05 14.17 -9.62
N THR A 75 7.05 15.01 -10.66
CA THR A 75 6.76 16.45 -10.56
C THR A 75 5.29 16.75 -10.86
N ASP A 76 4.54 15.78 -11.38
CA ASP A 76 3.13 15.93 -11.72
C ASP A 76 2.26 15.87 -10.45
N ALA A 77 1.57 16.97 -10.18
CA ALA A 77 0.68 17.10 -9.02
C ALA A 77 -0.51 16.12 -9.07
N SER A 78 -1.03 15.82 -10.26
CA SER A 78 -2.13 14.86 -10.45
C SER A 78 -1.66 13.43 -10.13
N GLU A 79 -0.44 13.09 -10.56
CA GLU A 79 0.16 11.79 -10.27
C GLU A 79 0.45 11.63 -8.77
N LYS A 80 0.97 12.67 -8.11
CA LYS A 80 1.14 12.69 -6.65
C LYS A 80 -0.18 12.45 -5.92
N ALA A 81 -1.24 13.12 -6.31
CA ALA A 81 -2.56 12.94 -5.70
C ALA A 81 -3.09 11.51 -5.87
N LYS A 82 -2.87 10.86 -7.02
CA LYS A 82 -3.23 9.45 -7.24
C LYS A 82 -2.44 8.49 -6.36
N ILE A 83 -1.13 8.74 -6.19
CA ILE A 83 -0.28 7.94 -5.31
C ILE A 83 -0.75 8.06 -3.85
N GLU A 84 -1.09 9.27 -3.42
CA GLU A 84 -1.58 9.56 -2.07
C GLU A 84 -2.95 8.91 -1.80
N SER A 85 -3.88 8.99 -2.77
CA SER A 85 -5.17 8.29 -2.73
C SER A 85 -4.99 6.78 -2.60
N CYS A 86 -4.16 6.19 -3.45
CA CYS A 86 -3.88 4.76 -3.40
C CYS A 86 -3.31 4.30 -2.05
N SER A 87 -2.34 5.05 -1.49
CA SER A 87 -1.79 4.76 -0.16
C SER A 87 -2.89 4.80 0.92
N SER A 88 -3.78 5.78 0.85
CA SER A 88 -4.93 5.91 1.77
C SER A 88 -5.93 4.76 1.61
N GLU A 89 -6.24 4.38 0.37
CA GLU A 89 -7.17 3.30 0.05
C GLU A 89 -6.67 1.93 0.53
N ILE A 90 -5.38 1.62 0.36
CA ILE A 90 -4.76 0.39 0.87
C ILE A 90 -4.89 0.32 2.39
N ARG A 91 -4.60 1.42 3.09
CA ARG A 91 -4.73 1.50 4.54
C ARG A 91 -6.17 1.32 5.00
N GLN A 92 -7.11 2.03 4.39
CA GLN A 92 -8.52 1.94 4.73
C GLN A 92 -9.08 0.55 4.47
N ALA A 93 -8.80 -0.06 3.32
CA ALA A 93 -9.23 -1.43 3.01
C ALA A 93 -8.68 -2.44 4.01
N SER A 94 -7.43 -2.26 4.48
CA SER A 94 -6.86 -3.11 5.53
C SER A 94 -7.63 -2.99 6.85
N ILE A 95 -8.05 -1.77 7.21
CA ILE A 95 -8.87 -1.51 8.40
C ILE A 95 -10.25 -2.16 8.25
N ASP A 96 -10.88 -1.99 7.09
CA ASP A 96 -12.22 -2.54 6.80
C ASP A 96 -12.24 -4.08 6.80
N ILE A 97 -11.14 -4.73 6.42
CA ILE A 97 -10.98 -6.19 6.49
C ILE A 97 -10.87 -6.67 7.95
N VAL A 98 -10.11 -5.97 8.78
CA VAL A 98 -9.85 -6.40 10.17
C VAL A 98 -11.03 -6.10 11.10
N GLN A 99 -11.77 -5.03 10.89
CA GLN A 99 -12.85 -4.60 11.77
C GLN A 99 -13.91 -5.70 12.05
N PRO A 100 -14.49 -6.39 11.04
CA PRO A 100 -15.44 -7.48 11.29
C PRO A 100 -14.78 -8.69 11.95
N GLN A 101 -13.49 -8.96 11.68
CA GLN A 101 -12.75 -10.06 12.32
C GLN A 101 -12.57 -9.80 13.82
N VAL A 102 -12.19 -8.59 14.21
CA VAL A 102 -12.12 -8.17 15.61
C VAL A 102 -13.46 -8.37 16.29
N SER A 103 -14.54 -7.86 15.70
CA SER A 103 -15.91 -8.00 16.26
C SER A 103 -16.30 -9.47 16.43
N ARG A 104 -15.91 -10.33 15.47
CA ARG A 104 -16.20 -11.76 15.56
C ARG A 104 -15.43 -12.43 16.70
N VAL A 105 -14.11 -12.20 16.81
CA VAL A 105 -13.29 -12.76 17.89
C VAL A 105 -13.76 -12.25 19.25
N GLN A 106 -14.11 -10.95 19.35
CA GLN A 106 -14.71 -10.38 20.58
C GLN A 106 -15.99 -11.11 20.99
N SER A 107 -16.86 -11.43 20.02
CA SER A 107 -18.16 -12.07 20.30
C SER A 107 -18.05 -13.51 20.83
N VAL A 108 -16.93 -14.20 20.58
CA VAL A 108 -16.69 -15.58 21.04
C VAL A 108 -15.72 -15.65 22.22
N THR A 109 -15.07 -14.53 22.57
CA THR A 109 -14.14 -14.45 23.71
C THR A 109 -14.93 -14.27 24.99
N THR A 110 -14.86 -15.23 25.90
CA THR A 110 -15.56 -15.23 27.19
C THR A 110 -14.70 -14.75 28.36
N ASP A 111 -13.38 -14.83 28.24
CA ASP A 111 -12.45 -14.36 29.25
C ASP A 111 -12.32 -12.83 29.21
N SER A 112 -12.58 -12.18 30.36
CA SER A 112 -12.58 -10.72 30.44
C SER A 112 -11.21 -10.08 30.29
N ALA A 113 -10.14 -10.77 30.73
CA ALA A 113 -8.77 -10.27 30.59
C ALA A 113 -8.32 -10.35 29.12
N GLN A 114 -8.64 -11.46 28.45
CA GLN A 114 -8.38 -11.63 27.02
C GLN A 114 -9.18 -10.61 26.19
N LEU A 115 -10.44 -10.35 26.54
CA LEU A 115 -11.26 -9.34 25.87
C LEU A 115 -10.69 -7.92 26.02
N ALA A 116 -10.20 -7.58 27.23
CA ALA A 116 -9.52 -6.29 27.47
C ALA A 116 -8.23 -6.17 26.66
N ALA A 117 -7.42 -7.22 26.59
CA ALA A 117 -6.20 -7.25 25.79
C ALA A 117 -6.48 -7.14 24.29
N LEU A 118 -7.55 -7.77 23.78
CA LEU A 118 -8.00 -7.69 22.40
C LEU A 118 -8.45 -6.26 22.03
N ASN A 119 -9.17 -5.58 22.94
CA ASN A 119 -9.57 -4.18 22.75
C ASN A 119 -8.35 -3.24 22.70
N ASP A 120 -7.36 -3.44 23.58
CA ASP A 120 -6.12 -2.67 23.58
C ASP A 120 -5.30 -2.91 22.31
N LEU A 121 -5.19 -4.17 21.88
CA LEU A 121 -4.55 -4.54 20.62
C LEU A 121 -5.20 -3.82 19.44
N HIS A 122 -6.52 -3.90 19.30
CA HIS A 122 -7.24 -3.27 18.19
C HIS A 122 -7.03 -1.76 18.16
N LYS A 123 -7.12 -1.09 19.30
CA LYS A 123 -6.84 0.34 19.42
C LYS A 123 -5.42 0.70 18.95
N LYS A 124 -4.42 -0.06 19.38
CA LYS A 124 -3.02 0.16 19.00
C LYS A 124 -2.77 -0.13 17.53
N TRP A 125 -3.40 -1.16 16.99
CA TRP A 125 -3.32 -1.48 15.57
C TRP A 125 -3.93 -0.36 14.70
N LEU A 126 -5.08 0.18 15.06
CA LEU A 126 -5.68 1.33 14.37
C LEU A 126 -4.77 2.56 14.43
N ALA A 127 -4.16 2.84 15.58
CA ALA A 127 -3.21 3.94 15.71
C ALA A 127 -1.98 3.75 14.80
N TYR A 128 -1.43 2.53 14.76
CA TYR A 128 -0.34 2.16 13.85
C TYR A 128 -0.74 2.34 12.39
N MET A 129 -1.87 1.75 11.96
CA MET A 129 -2.36 1.87 10.58
C MET A 129 -2.55 3.34 10.18
N ASN A 130 -3.14 4.16 11.03
CA ASN A 130 -3.36 5.59 10.76
C ASN A 130 -2.06 6.40 10.72
N SER A 131 -0.96 5.90 11.28
CA SER A 131 0.35 6.55 11.20
C SER A 131 1.09 6.31 9.89
N ILE A 132 0.66 5.32 9.10
CA ILE A 132 1.27 5.00 7.80
C ILE A 132 0.91 6.09 6.79
N THR A 133 1.88 6.91 6.39
CA THR A 133 1.70 8.02 5.46
C THR A 133 2.88 8.11 4.50
N LEU A 134 2.77 8.86 3.41
CA LEU A 134 3.89 9.08 2.49
C LEU A 134 5.12 9.75 3.15
N LYS A 135 4.96 10.30 4.35
CA LYS A 135 6.08 10.84 5.15
C LYS A 135 6.78 9.79 6.00
N GLY A 136 6.22 8.59 6.05
CA GLY A 136 6.72 7.46 6.84
C GLY A 136 5.68 6.91 7.81
N THR A 137 6.12 5.98 8.64
CA THR A 137 5.33 5.33 9.69
C THR A 137 5.89 5.72 11.06
N ASP A 138 5.01 5.96 12.03
CA ASP A 138 5.44 6.16 13.42
C ASP A 138 5.88 4.82 14.03
N THR A 139 7.19 4.66 14.19
CA THR A 139 7.79 3.44 14.72
C THR A 139 7.42 3.16 16.18
N SER A 140 7.04 4.18 16.95
CA SER A 140 6.59 4.01 18.34
C SER A 140 5.21 3.35 18.38
N LEU A 141 4.31 3.71 17.46
CA LEU A 141 2.98 3.10 17.31
C LEU A 141 3.08 1.67 16.77
N ALA A 142 3.96 1.41 15.80
CA ALA A 142 4.25 0.06 15.33
C ALA A 142 4.78 -0.83 16.48
N LYS A 143 5.68 -0.32 17.31
CA LYS A 143 6.19 -1.03 18.49
C LYS A 143 5.10 -1.27 19.53
N ALA A 144 4.24 -0.27 19.78
CA ALA A 144 3.12 -0.41 20.72
C ALA A 144 2.14 -1.51 20.28
N PHE A 145 1.80 -1.57 19.00
CA PHE A 145 1.01 -2.66 18.42
C PHE A 145 1.68 -4.02 18.60
N ASN A 146 2.97 -4.16 18.23
CA ASN A 146 3.68 -5.42 18.35
C ASN A 146 3.77 -5.90 19.80
N ASN A 147 3.94 -5.01 20.75
CA ASN A 147 3.95 -5.37 22.19
C ASN A 147 2.57 -5.88 22.64
N ALA A 148 1.47 -5.23 22.21
CA ALA A 148 0.13 -5.70 22.53
C ALA A 148 -0.17 -7.05 21.89
N ALA A 149 0.25 -7.26 20.64
CA ALA A 149 0.11 -8.53 19.93
C ALA A 149 0.87 -9.68 20.67
N ASN A 150 2.10 -9.43 21.08
CA ASN A 150 2.89 -10.41 21.81
C ASN A 150 2.35 -10.70 23.22
N ASN A 151 1.68 -9.73 23.85
CA ASN A 151 1.03 -9.95 25.14
C ASN A 151 -0.22 -10.83 24.99
N LEU A 152 -1.04 -10.56 23.97
CA LEU A 152 -2.25 -11.35 23.71
C LEU A 152 -1.92 -12.78 23.26
N ASP A 153 -0.82 -13.00 22.53
CA ASP A 153 -0.35 -14.30 22.04
C ASP A 153 0.11 -15.23 23.17
N LYS A 154 0.35 -14.68 24.38
CA LYS A 154 0.80 -15.43 25.57
C LYS A 154 -0.35 -15.78 26.53
N MET A 155 -1.55 -15.31 26.28
CA MET A 155 -2.73 -15.56 27.09
C MET A 155 -3.48 -16.80 26.64
#